data_2e73eee0a00cdd2fe2e76075799b3ac1
#
_entry.id   2e73eee0a00cdd2fe2e76075799b3ac1
#
_cell.length_a   1.000
_cell.length_b   1.000
_cell.length_c   1.000
_cell.angle_alpha   90.00
_cell.angle_beta   90.00
_cell.angle_gamma   90.00
#
_symmetry.space_group_name_H-M   'P 1'
#
loop_
_entity.id
_entity.type
_entity.pdbx_description
1 polymer ?
#
loop_
_entity_poly.entity_id
_entity_poly.type
_entity_poly.pdbx_seq_one_letter_code
_entity_poly.pdbx_strand_id
1 'polypeptide(L)'
;VKTFREFNSNTPIVLMGYYNPIYKYGVESFIKEIKEIGVDGLIVVDLPPEADRELCIPANANGIDFIRLATPTSSEERLPKIVDNASGFLYYVSVAGITGSKAPEISSIERKIKTIRNFTNIPIAIGFGIKTPEQAFNFAKIADAVVVGSAIIDKIKKAYEKDKNNIKFIADSAADFVKSLSAVLNKNKE
;
A
#
# COMPACT_ATOMS: atom_id res chain seq x y z
N VAL A 1 9.45 -12.15 7.04
CA VAL A 1 10.41 -11.26 6.37
C VAL A 1 11.75 -11.96 6.20
N LYS A 2 12.42 -12.41 7.29
CA LYS A 2 13.75 -13.05 7.23
C LYS A 2 13.87 -14.09 6.11
N THR A 3 12.98 -15.08 6.09
CA THR A 3 12.96 -16.13 5.05
C THR A 3 12.83 -15.57 3.64
N PHE A 4 12.00 -14.53 3.45
CA PHE A 4 11.88 -13.89 2.14
C PHE A 4 13.19 -13.20 1.72
N ARG A 5 13.89 -12.55 2.64
CA ARG A 5 15.16 -11.87 2.38
C ARG A 5 16.31 -12.82 2.00
N GLU A 6 16.24 -14.08 2.37
CA GLU A 6 17.19 -15.12 1.91
C GLU A 6 17.14 -15.32 0.38
N PHE A 7 15.98 -15.05 -0.25
CA PHE A 7 15.77 -15.24 -1.69
C PHE A 7 15.69 -13.94 -2.48
N ASN A 8 15.30 -12.84 -1.82
CA ASN A 8 15.05 -11.57 -2.50
C ASN A 8 15.37 -10.37 -1.60
N SER A 9 16.45 -9.69 -1.95
CA SER A 9 16.89 -8.47 -1.25
C SER A 9 16.35 -7.16 -1.88
N ASN A 10 15.79 -7.22 -3.09
CA ASN A 10 15.48 -6.03 -3.88
C ASN A 10 13.99 -5.62 -3.84
N THR A 11 13.08 -6.56 -3.64
CA THR A 11 11.65 -6.23 -3.57
C THR A 11 11.35 -5.53 -2.26
N PRO A 12 10.81 -4.30 -2.25
CA PRO A 12 10.45 -3.62 -1.02
C PRO A 12 9.38 -4.38 -0.21
N ILE A 13 9.54 -4.39 1.10
CA ILE A 13 8.57 -4.96 2.05
C ILE A 13 8.05 -3.85 2.95
N VAL A 14 6.74 -3.64 2.91
CA VAL A 14 6.03 -2.69 3.79
C VAL A 14 5.12 -3.47 4.72
N LEU A 15 5.27 -3.26 6.02
CA LEU A 15 4.38 -3.84 7.02
C LEU A 15 3.18 -2.91 7.25
N MET A 16 1.99 -3.49 7.31
CA MET A 16 0.76 -2.73 7.56
C MET A 16 0.06 -3.25 8.81
N GLY A 17 -0.32 -2.33 9.71
CA GLY A 17 -0.95 -2.70 10.97
C GLY A 17 -1.48 -1.51 11.75
N TYR A 18 -1.63 -1.73 13.07
CA TYR A 18 -2.13 -0.77 14.04
C TYR A 18 -1.05 -0.39 15.03
N TYR A 19 -1.15 0.81 15.62
CA TYR A 19 -0.12 1.33 16.52
C TYR A 19 -0.04 0.58 17.86
N ASN A 20 -1.17 0.19 18.45
CA ASN A 20 -1.17 -0.42 19.77
C ASN A 20 -0.30 -1.71 19.92
N PRO A 21 -0.29 -2.65 18.95
CA PRO A 21 0.66 -3.77 19.00
C PRO A 21 2.13 -3.32 18.99
N ILE A 22 2.48 -2.31 18.20
CA ILE A 22 3.83 -1.75 18.10
C ILE A 22 4.21 -1.09 19.45
N TYR A 23 3.31 -0.30 20.01
CA TYR A 23 3.48 0.34 21.30
C TYR A 23 3.76 -0.67 22.41
N LYS A 24 2.96 -1.75 22.47
CA LYS A 24 3.16 -2.83 23.45
C LYS A 24 4.45 -3.61 23.26
N TYR A 25 4.93 -3.75 22.03
CA TYR A 25 6.21 -4.37 21.74
C TYR A 25 7.39 -3.49 22.19
N GLY A 26 7.20 -2.19 22.20
CA GLY A 26 8.20 -1.16 22.40
C GLY A 26 8.71 -0.61 21.08
N VAL A 27 8.42 0.66 20.82
CA VAL A 27 8.67 1.31 19.53
C VAL A 27 10.12 1.19 19.07
N GLU A 28 11.08 1.48 19.96
CA GLU A 28 12.52 1.41 19.63
C GLU A 28 12.96 -0.03 19.29
N SER A 29 12.50 -1.00 20.09
CA SER A 29 12.80 -2.42 19.87
C SER A 29 12.21 -2.90 18.55
N PHE A 30 10.96 -2.49 18.25
CA PHE A 30 10.29 -2.81 17.01
C PHE A 30 11.02 -2.24 15.79
N ILE A 31 11.36 -0.96 15.81
CA ILE A 31 12.09 -0.29 14.70
C ILE A 31 13.42 -0.98 14.46
N LYS A 32 14.18 -1.27 15.53
CA LYS A 32 15.47 -1.95 15.42
C LYS A 32 15.29 -3.33 14.77
N GLU A 33 14.35 -4.14 15.24
CA GLU A 33 14.13 -5.48 14.70
C GLU A 33 13.68 -5.47 13.24
N ILE A 34 12.70 -4.62 12.88
CA ILE A 34 12.22 -4.58 11.50
C ILE A 34 13.30 -4.10 10.53
N LYS A 35 14.18 -3.19 10.95
CA LYS A 35 15.34 -2.76 10.16
C LYS A 35 16.32 -3.92 9.95
N GLU A 36 16.68 -4.64 11.02
CA GLU A 36 17.61 -5.77 10.96
C GLU A 36 17.11 -6.88 10.04
N ILE A 37 15.80 -7.13 10.00
CA ILE A 37 15.22 -8.16 9.14
C ILE A 37 14.91 -7.68 7.71
N GLY A 38 15.18 -6.41 7.40
CA GLY A 38 15.07 -5.87 6.06
C GLY A 38 13.66 -5.43 5.65
N VAL A 39 12.88 -4.84 6.56
CA VAL A 39 11.65 -4.11 6.25
C VAL A 39 12.02 -2.73 5.72
N ASP A 40 11.33 -2.28 4.67
CA ASP A 40 11.59 -0.99 4.02
C ASP A 40 10.64 0.11 4.50
N GLY A 41 9.43 -0.24 4.90
CA GLY A 41 8.46 0.76 5.31
C GLY A 41 7.32 0.25 6.19
N LEU A 42 6.55 1.19 6.73
CA LEU A 42 5.40 0.96 7.60
C LEU A 42 4.17 1.72 7.09
N ILE A 43 3.00 1.07 7.20
CA ILE A 43 1.68 1.70 7.14
C ILE A 43 1.01 1.46 8.49
N VAL A 44 0.79 2.51 9.29
CA VAL A 44 0.09 2.42 10.57
C VAL A 44 -1.20 3.22 10.46
N VAL A 45 -2.33 2.49 10.39
CA VAL A 45 -3.60 3.03 9.94
C VAL A 45 -4.28 3.96 10.95
N ASP A 46 -3.94 3.84 12.22
CA ASP A 46 -4.55 4.55 13.37
C ASP A 46 -3.61 5.56 14.04
N LEU A 47 -2.41 5.81 13.50
CA LEU A 47 -1.50 6.82 14.01
C LEU A 47 -1.66 8.13 13.20
N PRO A 48 -2.28 9.18 13.78
CA PRO A 48 -2.46 10.45 13.07
C PRO A 48 -1.14 11.25 13.01
N PRO A 49 -1.01 12.23 12.08
CA PRO A 49 0.19 13.08 11.97
C PRO A 49 0.56 13.81 13.27
N GLU A 50 -0.43 14.14 14.11
CA GLU A 50 -0.19 14.79 15.41
C GLU A 50 0.62 13.92 16.38
N ALA A 51 0.66 12.61 16.16
CA ALA A 51 1.42 11.65 16.96
C ALA A 51 2.71 11.16 16.26
N ASP A 52 3.21 11.89 15.27
CA ASP A 52 4.41 11.50 14.50
C ASP A 52 5.64 11.24 15.34
N ARG A 53 5.77 11.95 16.47
CA ARG A 53 6.88 11.75 17.41
C ARG A 53 6.91 10.37 18.05
N GLU A 54 5.78 9.67 18.08
CA GLU A 54 5.68 8.37 18.71
C GLU A 54 6.28 7.24 17.86
N LEU A 55 6.16 7.33 16.52
CA LEU A 55 6.64 6.26 15.63
C LEU A 55 7.15 6.78 14.29
N CYS A 56 6.46 7.71 13.62
CA CYS A 56 6.81 8.14 12.27
C CYS A 56 8.21 8.74 12.20
N ILE A 57 8.53 9.72 13.06
CA ILE A 57 9.83 10.38 13.11
C ILE A 57 10.93 9.37 13.48
N PRO A 58 10.80 8.53 14.54
CA PRO A 58 11.76 7.48 14.83
C PRO A 58 11.97 6.48 13.69
N ALA A 59 10.92 6.07 12.97
CA ALA A 59 11.03 5.15 11.84
C ALA A 59 11.85 5.77 10.70
N ASN A 60 11.49 6.99 10.28
CA ASN A 60 12.21 7.72 9.23
C ASN A 60 13.69 7.95 9.59
N ALA A 61 13.98 8.31 10.84
CA ALA A 61 15.35 8.47 11.33
C ALA A 61 16.19 7.19 11.25
N ASN A 62 15.54 6.03 11.24
CA ASN A 62 16.17 4.72 11.09
C ASN A 62 16.15 4.19 9.64
N GLY A 63 15.67 4.97 8.67
CA GLY A 63 15.60 4.58 7.27
C GLY A 63 14.45 3.61 6.95
N ILE A 64 13.40 3.61 7.78
CA ILE A 64 12.15 2.90 7.52
C ILE A 64 11.13 3.93 7.04
N ASP A 65 10.69 3.82 5.80
CA ASP A 65 9.71 4.72 5.23
C ASP A 65 8.37 4.66 5.98
N PHE A 66 7.77 5.84 6.21
CA PHE A 66 6.45 5.91 6.85
C PHE A 66 5.39 6.35 5.85
N ILE A 67 4.67 5.36 5.32
CA ILE A 67 3.64 5.54 4.30
C ILE A 67 2.35 6.04 4.95
N ARG A 68 1.92 7.22 4.54
CA ARG A 68 0.67 7.82 5.01
C ARG A 68 -0.51 7.48 4.12
N LEU A 69 -1.68 7.46 4.73
CA LEU A 69 -2.96 7.24 4.07
C LEU A 69 -3.65 8.58 3.77
N ALA A 70 -4.13 8.73 2.55
CA ALA A 70 -5.07 9.79 2.18
C ALA A 70 -6.36 9.17 1.64
N THR A 71 -7.47 9.85 1.83
CA THR A 71 -8.82 9.39 1.46
C THR A 71 -9.58 10.49 0.71
N PRO A 72 -10.72 10.20 0.07
CA PRO A 72 -11.58 11.23 -0.50
C PRO A 72 -12.00 12.31 0.52
N THR A 73 -12.10 11.92 1.78
CA THR A 73 -12.49 12.83 2.88
C THR A 73 -11.33 13.64 3.47
N SER A 74 -10.08 13.39 3.06
CA SER A 74 -8.93 14.22 3.46
C SER A 74 -9.09 15.62 2.86
N SER A 75 -9.37 16.64 3.68
CA SER A 75 -9.52 18.02 3.22
C SER A 75 -8.18 18.60 2.75
N GLU A 76 -8.23 19.68 1.94
CA GLU A 76 -7.01 20.37 1.50
C GLU A 76 -6.22 20.96 2.65
N GLU A 77 -6.91 21.40 3.72
CA GLU A 77 -6.29 21.88 4.95
C GLU A 77 -5.56 20.77 5.73
N ARG A 78 -6.01 19.51 5.57
CA ARG A 78 -5.43 18.35 6.24
C ARG A 78 -4.24 17.76 5.46
N LEU A 79 -4.26 17.90 4.13
CA LEU A 79 -3.23 17.32 3.26
C LEU A 79 -1.80 17.73 3.64
N PRO A 80 -1.47 19.02 3.91
CA PRO A 80 -0.13 19.39 4.35
C PRO A 80 0.37 18.58 5.55
N LYS A 81 -0.48 18.40 6.56
CA LYS A 81 -0.13 17.61 7.75
C LYS A 81 0.07 16.13 7.45
N ILE A 82 -0.75 15.57 6.53
CA ILE A 82 -0.63 14.16 6.14
C ILE A 82 0.70 13.90 5.44
N VAL A 83 1.16 14.83 4.60
CA VAL A 83 2.35 14.61 3.77
C VAL A 83 3.66 15.09 4.41
N ASP A 84 3.62 15.86 5.49
CA ASP A 84 4.77 16.53 6.12
C ASP A 84 5.92 15.56 6.44
N ASN A 85 5.63 14.46 7.14
CA ASN A 85 6.62 13.44 7.48
C ASN A 85 6.41 12.12 6.71
N ALA A 86 5.58 12.13 5.66
CA ALA A 86 5.38 10.96 4.82
C ALA A 86 6.60 10.66 3.97
N SER A 87 6.96 9.40 3.83
CA SER A 87 8.07 8.95 2.99
C SER A 87 7.71 7.69 2.20
N GLY A 88 8.57 7.29 1.26
CA GLY A 88 8.33 6.19 0.35
C GLY A 88 7.25 6.51 -0.68
N PHE A 89 5.99 6.43 -0.29
CA PHE A 89 4.85 6.81 -1.13
C PHE A 89 3.64 7.22 -0.28
N LEU A 90 2.68 7.92 -0.88
CA LEU A 90 1.37 8.18 -0.27
C LEU A 90 0.38 7.14 -0.76
N TYR A 91 -0.34 6.48 0.15
CA TYR A 91 -1.37 5.52 -0.20
C TYR A 91 -2.74 6.19 -0.23
N TYR A 92 -3.25 6.44 -1.42
CA TYR A 92 -4.60 6.95 -1.61
C TYR A 92 -5.62 5.81 -1.62
N VAL A 93 -6.44 5.73 -0.58
CA VAL A 93 -7.53 4.77 -0.45
C VAL A 93 -8.78 5.37 -1.06
N SER A 94 -9.10 5.00 -2.30
CA SER A 94 -10.10 5.68 -3.14
C SER A 94 -11.56 5.50 -2.71
N VAL A 95 -11.85 4.63 -1.74
CA VAL A 95 -13.21 4.49 -1.16
C VAL A 95 -13.14 4.50 0.36
N ALA A 96 -13.89 5.41 0.96
CA ALA A 96 -14.18 5.36 2.38
C ALA A 96 -15.24 4.27 2.63
N GLY A 97 -14.79 3.15 3.14
CA GLY A 97 -15.40 2.02 3.83
C GLY A 97 -16.92 1.89 4.00
N ILE A 98 -17.75 2.08 2.95
CA ILE A 98 -19.17 1.72 3.03
C ILE A 98 -19.42 0.61 2.01
N THR A 99 -19.62 -0.59 2.50
CA THR A 99 -20.16 -1.71 1.72
C THR A 99 -21.48 -1.28 1.06
N GLY A 100 -21.49 -1.21 -0.28
CA GLY A 100 -22.71 -0.88 -1.05
C GLY A 100 -22.70 0.45 -1.80
N SER A 101 -21.70 1.32 -1.66
CA SER A 101 -21.57 2.51 -2.49
C SER A 101 -21.06 2.16 -3.90
N LYS A 102 -21.56 2.86 -4.91
CA LYS A 102 -21.04 2.78 -6.28
C LYS A 102 -19.53 3.09 -6.26
N ALA A 103 -18.76 2.34 -7.06
CA ALA A 103 -17.35 2.65 -7.26
C ALA A 103 -17.21 4.12 -7.67
N PRO A 104 -16.29 4.89 -7.06
CA PRO A 104 -16.12 6.29 -7.41
C PRO A 104 -15.69 6.40 -8.88
N GLU A 105 -16.19 7.43 -9.56
CA GLU A 105 -15.78 7.69 -10.94
C GLU A 105 -14.29 8.03 -11.02
N ILE A 106 -13.59 7.46 -11.99
CA ILE A 106 -12.15 7.68 -12.21
C ILE A 106 -11.82 9.19 -12.26
N SER A 107 -12.68 9.98 -12.86
CA SER A 107 -12.55 11.45 -12.96
C SER A 107 -12.52 12.14 -11.58
N SER A 108 -13.26 11.64 -10.60
CA SER A 108 -13.25 12.17 -9.23
C SER A 108 -11.95 11.83 -8.50
N ILE A 109 -11.45 10.62 -8.71
CA ILE A 109 -10.17 10.16 -8.17
C ILE A 109 -9.03 10.99 -8.79
N GLU A 110 -9.02 11.17 -10.11
CA GLU A 110 -8.02 11.97 -10.82
C GLU A 110 -7.93 13.39 -10.29
N ARG A 111 -9.08 14.06 -10.09
CA ARG A 111 -9.11 15.41 -9.50
C ARG A 111 -8.46 15.42 -8.12
N LYS A 112 -8.77 14.42 -7.29
CA LYS A 112 -8.20 14.35 -5.93
C LYS A 112 -6.70 14.09 -5.95
N ILE A 113 -6.21 13.22 -6.85
CA ILE A 113 -4.77 12.99 -7.02
C ILE A 113 -4.07 14.27 -7.47
N LYS A 114 -4.64 15.02 -8.42
CA LYS A 114 -4.10 16.33 -8.83
C LYS A 114 -4.03 17.31 -7.65
N THR A 115 -5.07 17.35 -6.82
CA THR A 115 -5.05 18.17 -5.59
C THR A 115 -3.91 17.74 -4.65
N ILE A 116 -3.76 16.43 -4.39
CA ILE A 116 -2.71 15.92 -3.50
C ILE A 116 -1.31 16.29 -4.02
N ARG A 117 -1.09 16.23 -5.34
CA ARG A 117 0.20 16.58 -5.95
C ARG A 117 0.62 18.04 -5.77
N ASN A 118 -0.31 18.94 -5.41
CA ASN A 118 0.05 20.30 -5.04
C ASN A 118 0.78 20.39 -3.68
N PHE A 119 0.71 19.34 -2.88
CA PHE A 119 1.27 19.30 -1.53
C PHE A 119 2.46 18.35 -1.38
N THR A 120 2.72 17.47 -2.36
CA THR A 120 3.81 16.50 -2.26
C THR A 120 4.33 16.03 -3.62
N ASN A 121 5.63 15.71 -3.68
CA ASN A 121 6.28 15.08 -4.83
C ASN A 121 6.52 13.57 -4.63
N ILE A 122 6.19 13.00 -3.46
CA ILE A 122 6.36 11.56 -3.26
C ILE A 122 5.38 10.79 -4.15
N PRO A 123 5.73 9.58 -4.62
CA PRO A 123 4.86 8.76 -5.44
C PRO A 123 3.50 8.52 -4.77
N ILE A 124 2.43 8.44 -5.55
CA ILE A 124 1.09 8.16 -5.06
C ILE A 124 0.64 6.80 -5.57
N ALA A 125 0.33 5.90 -4.64
CA ALA A 125 -0.26 4.60 -4.93
C ALA A 125 -1.78 4.63 -4.69
N ILE A 126 -2.56 4.16 -5.66
CA ILE A 126 -4.02 4.04 -5.52
C ILE A 126 -4.37 2.61 -5.16
N GLY A 127 -5.18 2.44 -4.11
CA GLY A 127 -5.76 1.16 -3.75
C GLY A 127 -7.23 1.27 -3.47
N PHE A 128 -7.99 0.39 -4.08
CA PHE A 128 -9.32 -0.06 -3.73
C PHE A 128 -10.03 -0.74 -4.92
N GLY A 129 -10.51 -1.95 -4.68
CA GLY A 129 -11.44 -2.61 -5.59
C GLY A 129 -10.87 -2.97 -6.97
N ILE A 130 -9.55 -2.87 -7.17
CA ILE A 130 -8.90 -3.27 -8.43
C ILE A 130 -8.95 -4.80 -8.53
N LYS A 131 -9.68 -5.30 -9.52
CA LYS A 131 -9.93 -6.73 -9.71
C LYS A 131 -9.45 -7.26 -11.06
N THR A 132 -9.15 -6.36 -12.00
CA THR A 132 -8.76 -6.74 -13.37
C THR A 132 -7.54 -5.96 -13.84
N PRO A 133 -6.76 -6.51 -14.79
CA PRO A 133 -5.66 -5.79 -15.42
C PRO A 133 -6.10 -4.47 -16.08
N GLU A 134 -7.27 -4.43 -16.69
CA GLU A 134 -7.82 -3.21 -17.30
C GLU A 134 -8.05 -2.10 -16.26
N GLN A 135 -8.61 -2.44 -15.10
CA GLN A 135 -8.76 -1.47 -14.02
C GLN A 135 -7.40 -0.97 -13.52
N ALA A 136 -6.43 -1.87 -13.33
CA ALA A 136 -5.07 -1.49 -12.95
C ALA A 136 -4.45 -0.54 -13.97
N PHE A 137 -4.58 -0.81 -15.26
CA PHE A 137 -4.10 0.07 -16.34
C PHE A 137 -4.74 1.45 -16.29
N ASN A 138 -6.06 1.54 -16.07
CA ASN A 138 -6.74 2.83 -16.00
C ASN A 138 -6.30 3.68 -14.81
N PHE A 139 -6.07 3.06 -13.64
CA PHE A 139 -5.53 3.76 -12.48
C PHE A 139 -4.05 4.17 -12.65
N ALA A 140 -3.26 3.38 -13.35
CA ALA A 140 -1.85 3.70 -13.63
C ALA A 140 -1.67 4.94 -14.53
N LYS A 141 -2.73 5.40 -15.21
CA LYS A 141 -2.70 6.67 -15.98
C LYS A 141 -2.75 7.92 -15.09
N ILE A 142 -3.23 7.78 -13.85
CA ILE A 142 -3.49 8.91 -12.94
C ILE A 142 -2.65 8.86 -11.67
N ALA A 143 -1.98 7.73 -11.38
CA ALA A 143 -1.12 7.54 -10.22
C ALA A 143 0.15 6.76 -10.58
N ASP A 144 1.13 6.78 -9.69
CA ASP A 144 2.44 6.17 -9.91
C ASP A 144 2.42 4.65 -9.66
N ALA A 145 1.49 4.18 -8.83
CA ALA A 145 1.35 2.77 -8.50
C ALA A 145 -0.12 2.38 -8.20
N VAL A 146 -0.39 1.08 -8.23
CA VAL A 146 -1.67 0.50 -7.83
C VAL A 146 -1.47 -0.53 -6.71
N VAL A 147 -2.41 -0.57 -5.76
CA VAL A 147 -2.42 -1.54 -4.66
C VAL A 147 -3.57 -2.53 -4.87
N VAL A 148 -3.25 -3.81 -4.91
CA VAL A 148 -4.21 -4.89 -5.13
C VAL A 148 -4.12 -5.89 -3.99
N GLY A 149 -5.23 -6.10 -3.28
CA GLY A 149 -5.31 -7.02 -2.14
C GLY A 149 -6.36 -8.11 -2.37
N SER A 150 -7.64 -7.79 -2.16
CA SER A 150 -8.74 -8.74 -2.15
C SER A 150 -8.82 -9.63 -3.41
N ALA A 151 -8.51 -9.08 -4.58
CA ALA A 151 -8.53 -9.84 -5.82
C ALA A 151 -7.45 -10.96 -5.86
N ILE A 152 -6.29 -10.74 -5.24
CA ILE A 152 -5.26 -11.77 -5.08
C ILE A 152 -5.75 -12.86 -4.12
N ILE A 153 -6.34 -12.45 -2.99
CA ILE A 153 -6.93 -13.39 -2.02
C ILE A 153 -8.06 -14.22 -2.65
N ASP A 154 -8.90 -13.62 -3.50
CA ASP A 154 -9.93 -14.33 -4.24
C ASP A 154 -9.36 -15.40 -5.20
N LYS A 155 -8.20 -15.11 -5.82
CA LYS A 155 -7.50 -16.10 -6.66
C LYS A 155 -6.96 -17.27 -5.82
N ILE A 156 -6.33 -16.96 -4.69
CA ILE A 156 -5.84 -17.96 -3.74
C ILE A 156 -7.00 -18.82 -3.25
N LYS A 157 -8.11 -18.21 -2.83
CA LYS A 157 -9.30 -18.91 -2.34
C LYS A 157 -9.87 -19.89 -3.39
N LYS A 158 -10.06 -19.41 -4.62
CA LYS A 158 -10.58 -20.25 -5.71
C LYS A 158 -9.66 -21.42 -6.05
N ALA A 159 -8.34 -21.19 -6.05
CA ALA A 159 -7.38 -22.26 -6.29
C ALA A 159 -7.37 -23.27 -5.14
N TYR A 160 -7.45 -22.80 -3.88
CA TYR A 160 -7.55 -23.66 -2.70
C TYR A 160 -8.83 -24.50 -2.69
N GLU A 161 -9.98 -23.92 -3.05
CA GLU A 161 -11.27 -24.66 -3.17
C GLU A 161 -11.22 -25.75 -4.22
N LYS A 162 -10.43 -25.55 -5.29
CA LYS A 162 -10.26 -26.52 -6.38
C LYS A 162 -9.32 -27.67 -5.99
N ASP A 163 -8.22 -27.40 -5.32
CA ASP A 163 -7.26 -28.42 -4.87
C ASP A 163 -6.50 -27.92 -3.61
N LYS A 164 -7.04 -28.34 -2.45
CA LYS A 164 -6.54 -27.90 -1.13
C LYS A 164 -5.11 -28.34 -0.82
N ASN A 165 -4.66 -29.43 -1.43
CA ASN A 165 -3.37 -30.05 -1.12
C ASN A 165 -2.26 -29.58 -2.08
N ASN A 166 -2.61 -28.91 -3.16
CA ASN A 166 -1.66 -28.46 -4.16
C ASN A 166 -1.19 -27.02 -3.91
N ILE A 167 -0.30 -26.86 -2.94
CA ILE A 167 0.25 -25.56 -2.55
C ILE A 167 0.88 -24.83 -3.74
N LYS A 168 1.57 -25.59 -4.62
CA LYS A 168 2.18 -25.01 -5.83
C LYS A 168 1.14 -24.41 -6.76
N PHE A 169 0.06 -25.13 -7.06
CA PHE A 169 -1.04 -24.62 -7.89
C PHE A 169 -1.68 -23.35 -7.30
N ILE A 170 -1.84 -23.30 -5.97
CA ILE A 170 -2.39 -22.14 -5.26
C ILE A 170 -1.46 -20.93 -5.41
N ALA A 171 -0.17 -21.13 -5.19
CA ALA A 171 0.84 -20.06 -5.32
C ALA A 171 0.98 -19.58 -6.77
N ASP A 172 1.05 -20.49 -7.74
CA ASP A 172 1.13 -20.16 -9.17
C ASP A 172 -0.09 -19.37 -9.63
N SER A 173 -1.30 -19.71 -9.17
CA SER A 173 -2.53 -18.97 -9.49
C SER A 173 -2.49 -17.50 -9.03
N ALA A 174 -1.92 -17.23 -7.86
CA ALA A 174 -1.71 -15.88 -7.37
C ALA A 174 -0.63 -15.15 -8.18
N ALA A 175 0.50 -15.81 -8.43
CA ALA A 175 1.62 -15.25 -9.18
C ALA A 175 1.24 -14.91 -10.63
N ASP A 176 0.48 -15.75 -11.32
CA ASP A 176 0.01 -15.51 -12.69
C ASP A 176 -0.94 -14.31 -12.74
N PHE A 177 -1.79 -14.15 -11.74
CA PHE A 177 -2.63 -12.97 -11.65
C PHE A 177 -1.79 -11.70 -11.44
N VAL A 178 -0.81 -11.71 -10.55
CA VAL A 178 0.11 -10.58 -10.35
C VAL A 178 0.89 -10.26 -11.63
N LYS A 179 1.39 -11.28 -12.35
CA LYS A 179 2.03 -11.10 -13.66
C LYS A 179 1.10 -10.42 -14.67
N SER A 180 -0.18 -10.80 -14.71
CA SER A 180 -1.15 -10.18 -15.62
C SER A 180 -1.38 -8.71 -15.33
N LEU A 181 -1.36 -8.32 -14.03
CA LEU A 181 -1.42 -6.92 -13.60
C LEU A 181 -0.15 -6.16 -13.99
N SER A 182 1.02 -6.72 -13.71
CA SER A 182 2.32 -6.10 -14.02
C SER A 182 2.52 -5.90 -15.52
N ALA A 183 2.10 -6.86 -16.35
CA ALA A 183 2.26 -6.78 -17.80
C ALA A 183 1.55 -5.58 -18.44
N VAL A 184 0.38 -5.19 -17.91
CA VAL A 184 -0.34 -4.01 -18.42
C VAL A 184 0.22 -2.69 -17.90
N LEU A 185 0.82 -2.70 -16.71
CA LEU A 185 1.44 -1.52 -16.11
C LEU A 185 2.74 -1.14 -16.84
N ASN A 186 3.53 -2.12 -17.27
CA ASN A 186 4.77 -1.87 -18.00
C ASN A 186 4.55 -1.30 -19.41
N LYS A 187 3.42 -1.60 -20.05
CA LYS A 187 3.05 -1.00 -21.36
C LYS A 187 2.75 0.50 -21.30
N ASN A 188 2.53 1.05 -20.13
CA ASN A 188 2.24 2.48 -19.93
C ASN A 188 3.52 3.34 -19.77
N LYS A 189 4.70 2.70 -19.73
CA LYS A 189 6.00 3.38 -19.57
C LYS A 189 6.78 3.55 -20.88
N GLU A 190 6.24 3.00 -21.98
CA GLU A 190 6.70 3.20 -23.36
C GLU A 190 5.85 4.31 -24.03
#